data_2055ee623548984e811b23a0eb0dbfea
#
_entry.id   2055ee623548984e811b23a0eb0dbfea
#
_cell.length_a   1.000
_cell.length_b   1.000
_cell.length_c   1.000
_cell.angle_alpha   90.00
_cell.angle_beta   90.00
_cell.angle_gamma   90.00
#
_symmetry.space_group_name_H-M   'P 1'
#
loop_
_entity.id
_entity.type
_entity.pdbx_description
1 polymer ?
#
loop_
_entity_poly.entity_id
_entity_poly.type
_entity_poly.pdbx_seq_one_letter_code
_entity_poly.pdbx_strand_id
1 'polypeptide(L)'
;MKSTLASCFISIFNIKLNKSSGLCLLICIMISCKGCTKKEVVNIYESEEYKTLTKKDFNNGEAIWAVACFRCHMYGTNGAVLLDEKEYWDATASKGIDELFESVWEGKQGEYGVMPAKGFCNLCSEDEIRKSVFYIFHLAKKVQAANGSKTNS
;
A
#
# COMPACT_ATOMS: atom_id res chain seq x y z
N MET A 1 11.33 7.97 16.76
CA MET A 1 11.15 9.37 17.18
C MET A 1 12.03 10.27 16.32
N LYS A 2 11.49 10.96 15.33
CA LYS A 2 11.98 12.24 14.79
C LYS A 2 10.85 12.80 13.90
N SER A 3 10.12 13.74 14.47
CA SER A 3 9.10 14.52 13.78
C SER A 3 9.78 15.45 12.78
N THR A 4 9.43 15.35 11.52
CA THR A 4 9.81 16.33 10.51
C THR A 4 8.64 17.28 10.32
N LEU A 5 8.66 18.39 11.05
CA LEU A 5 7.81 19.55 10.83
C LEU A 5 8.22 20.16 9.49
N ALA A 6 7.39 20.02 8.49
CA ALA A 6 7.52 20.76 7.24
C ALA A 6 7.26 22.25 7.54
N SER A 7 8.31 23.04 7.58
CA SER A 7 8.27 24.50 7.65
C SER A 7 7.58 25.04 6.41
N CYS A 8 6.37 25.55 6.60
CA CYS A 8 5.70 26.40 5.63
C CYS A 8 6.40 27.76 5.66
N PHE A 9 7.32 28.01 4.71
CA PHE A 9 7.98 29.29 4.54
C PHE A 9 6.96 30.30 4.01
N ILE A 10 6.44 31.12 4.91
CA ILE A 10 5.68 32.31 4.54
C ILE A 10 6.69 33.38 4.11
N SER A 11 6.87 33.50 2.79
CA SER A 11 7.57 34.63 2.20
C SER A 11 6.65 35.88 2.29
N ILE A 12 6.89 36.73 3.27
CA ILE A 12 6.17 37.97 3.42
C ILE A 12 6.72 38.94 2.36
N PHE A 13 6.06 38.99 1.23
CA PHE A 13 6.32 40.00 0.21
C PHE A 13 5.66 41.31 0.65
N ASN A 14 6.46 42.34 0.85
CA ASN A 14 6.02 43.69 1.20
C ASN A 14 5.19 44.28 0.04
N ILE A 15 3.88 44.13 0.09
CA ILE A 15 2.96 44.75 -0.87
C ILE A 15 2.41 46.03 -0.22
N LYS A 16 2.75 47.19 -0.79
CA LYS A 16 2.15 48.47 -0.44
C LYS A 16 0.64 48.41 -0.69
N LEU A 17 -0.15 48.40 0.39
CA LEU A 17 -1.61 48.35 0.33
C LEU A 17 -2.16 49.64 -0.25
N ASN A 18 -2.75 49.60 -1.42
CA ASN A 18 -3.65 50.63 -1.93
C ASN A 18 -5.11 50.27 -1.57
N LYS A 19 -5.88 51.24 -1.10
CA LYS A 19 -7.19 51.09 -0.43
C LYS A 19 -8.29 50.36 -1.25
N SER A 20 -8.04 50.06 -2.51
CA SER A 20 -8.96 49.34 -3.40
C SER A 20 -8.70 47.81 -3.51
N SER A 21 -7.62 47.32 -2.89
CA SER A 21 -7.16 45.93 -3.07
C SER A 21 -7.60 44.94 -1.96
N GLY A 22 -8.27 45.46 -0.92
CA GLY A 22 -8.61 44.65 0.26
C GLY A 22 -9.60 43.49 0.00
N LEU A 23 -10.48 43.65 -0.98
CA LEU A 23 -11.50 42.67 -1.30
C LEU A 23 -10.92 41.45 -2.10
N CYS A 24 -9.93 41.71 -2.99
CA CYS A 24 -9.26 40.63 -3.73
C CYS A 24 -8.37 39.77 -2.83
N LEU A 25 -7.73 40.36 -1.79
CA LEU A 25 -6.86 39.62 -0.87
C LEU A 25 -7.66 38.62 -0.01
N LEU A 26 -8.86 38.99 0.44
CA LEU A 26 -9.76 38.10 1.20
C LEU A 26 -10.28 36.94 0.35
N ILE A 27 -10.52 37.17 -0.94
CA ILE A 27 -10.98 36.09 -1.85
C ILE A 27 -9.84 35.11 -2.15
N CYS A 28 -8.60 35.55 -2.29
CA CYS A 28 -7.46 34.65 -2.50
C CYS A 28 -7.15 33.76 -1.29
N ILE A 29 -7.36 34.22 -0.05
CA ILE A 29 -7.14 33.45 1.17
C ILE A 29 -8.16 32.31 1.28
N MET A 30 -9.40 32.51 0.81
CA MET A 30 -10.46 31.49 0.86
C MET A 30 -10.30 30.38 -0.20
N ILE A 31 -9.50 30.60 -1.24
CA ILE A 31 -9.29 29.62 -2.33
C ILE A 31 -8.10 28.69 -2.04
N SER A 32 -7.18 29.07 -1.13
CA SER A 32 -5.96 28.32 -0.85
C SER A 32 -6.12 27.13 0.12
N CYS A 33 -7.30 26.94 0.72
CA CYS A 33 -7.60 25.80 1.60
C CYS A 33 -8.36 24.68 0.88
N LYS A 34 -8.03 24.39 -0.37
CA LYS A 34 -8.45 23.11 -0.97
C LYS A 34 -7.61 22.00 -0.37
N GLY A 35 -8.20 21.42 0.65
CA GLY A 35 -7.72 20.41 1.55
C GLY A 35 -6.80 19.36 0.92
N CYS A 36 -5.72 19.13 1.61
CA CYS A 36 -5.04 17.85 1.60
C CYS A 36 -6.04 16.82 2.14
N THR A 37 -6.90 16.27 1.28
CA THR A 37 -7.78 15.16 1.63
C THR A 37 -6.86 13.97 1.89
N LYS A 38 -6.65 13.65 3.17
CA LYS A 38 -6.00 12.40 3.55
C LYS A 38 -6.83 11.29 2.92
N LYS A 39 -6.26 10.56 1.96
CA LYS A 39 -6.91 9.40 1.34
C LYS A 39 -7.26 8.43 2.45
N GLU A 40 -8.53 8.10 2.58
CA GLU A 40 -8.99 7.10 3.55
C GLU A 40 -8.35 5.75 3.21
N VAL A 41 -7.74 5.14 4.21
CA VAL A 41 -7.11 3.82 4.05
C VAL A 41 -8.21 2.77 4.12
N VAL A 42 -8.42 2.06 3.03
CA VAL A 42 -9.41 0.99 2.91
C VAL A 42 -8.71 -0.35 2.96
N ASN A 43 -9.27 -1.31 3.73
CA ASN A 43 -8.76 -2.68 3.76
C ASN A 43 -8.67 -3.24 2.33
N ILE A 44 -7.59 -3.97 2.03
CA ILE A 44 -7.31 -4.46 0.67
C ILE A 44 -8.49 -5.24 0.07
N TYR A 45 -9.17 -6.06 0.86
CA TYR A 45 -10.31 -6.87 0.40
C TYR A 45 -11.58 -6.07 0.13
N GLU A 46 -11.67 -4.86 0.72
CA GLU A 46 -12.81 -3.96 0.58
C GLU A 46 -12.59 -2.88 -0.47
N SER A 47 -11.37 -2.78 -0.98
CA SER A 47 -11.00 -1.82 -2.02
C SER A 47 -11.77 -2.11 -3.32
N GLU A 48 -12.20 -1.06 -4.00
CA GLU A 48 -12.85 -1.20 -5.32
C GLU A 48 -11.90 -1.85 -6.34
N GLU A 49 -10.60 -1.59 -6.21
CA GLU A 49 -9.61 -2.21 -7.08
C GLU A 49 -9.59 -3.74 -6.93
N TYR A 50 -9.61 -4.27 -5.69
CA TYR A 50 -9.67 -5.72 -5.46
C TYR A 50 -10.98 -6.34 -5.97
N LYS A 51 -12.12 -5.68 -5.76
CA LYS A 51 -13.44 -6.18 -6.17
C LYS A 51 -13.61 -6.23 -7.69
N THR A 52 -12.89 -5.39 -8.42
CA THR A 52 -12.97 -5.31 -9.88
C THR A 52 -11.92 -6.16 -10.60
N LEU A 53 -11.03 -6.83 -9.87
CA LEU A 53 -10.02 -7.71 -10.46
C LEU A 53 -10.67 -8.85 -11.25
N THR A 54 -10.22 -9.00 -12.48
CA THR A 54 -10.65 -10.07 -13.38
C THR A 54 -9.85 -11.35 -13.14
N LYS A 55 -10.33 -12.48 -13.69
CA LYS A 55 -9.55 -13.73 -13.73
C LYS A 55 -8.18 -13.54 -14.39
N LYS A 56 -8.11 -12.68 -15.41
CA LYS A 56 -6.84 -12.37 -16.08
C LYS A 56 -5.88 -11.65 -15.13
N ASP A 57 -6.36 -10.73 -14.31
CA ASP A 57 -5.53 -10.01 -13.35
C ASP A 57 -4.98 -10.94 -12.27
N PHE A 58 -5.81 -11.85 -11.76
CA PHE A 58 -5.36 -12.89 -10.83
C PHE A 58 -4.33 -13.83 -11.46
N ASN A 59 -4.51 -14.26 -12.70
CA ASN A 59 -3.52 -15.10 -13.42
C ASN A 59 -2.19 -14.36 -13.60
N ASN A 60 -2.23 -13.05 -13.91
CA ASN A 60 -1.02 -12.23 -14.02
C ASN A 60 -0.31 -12.11 -12.65
N GLY A 61 -1.08 -11.83 -11.59
CA GLY A 61 -0.55 -11.78 -10.23
C GLY A 61 0.06 -13.11 -9.78
N GLU A 62 -0.58 -14.23 -10.12
CA GLU A 62 -0.07 -15.58 -9.85
C GLU A 62 1.26 -15.85 -10.54
N ALA A 63 1.40 -15.47 -11.80
CA ALA A 63 2.63 -15.65 -12.54
C ALA A 63 3.82 -14.92 -11.88
N ILE A 64 3.62 -13.68 -11.45
CA ILE A 64 4.64 -12.90 -10.74
C ILE A 64 4.90 -13.47 -9.34
N TRP A 65 3.82 -13.82 -8.60
CA TRP A 65 3.96 -14.46 -7.30
C TRP A 65 4.82 -15.72 -7.37
N ALA A 66 4.61 -16.57 -8.36
CA ALA A 66 5.32 -17.84 -8.53
C ALA A 66 6.85 -17.65 -8.71
N VAL A 67 7.28 -16.57 -9.33
CA VAL A 67 8.71 -16.32 -9.60
C VAL A 67 9.37 -15.41 -8.58
N ALA A 68 8.64 -14.50 -7.95
CA ALA A 68 9.19 -13.46 -7.07
C ALA A 68 8.89 -13.68 -5.57
N CYS A 69 7.72 -14.20 -5.22
CA CYS A 69 7.22 -14.23 -3.84
C CYS A 69 7.22 -15.64 -3.23
N PHE A 70 6.93 -16.66 -4.07
CA PHE A 70 6.66 -18.04 -3.68
C PHE A 70 7.71 -18.62 -2.72
N ARG A 71 9.01 -18.51 -3.07
CA ARG A 71 10.09 -19.13 -2.30
C ARG A 71 10.13 -18.69 -0.84
N CYS A 72 9.85 -17.41 -0.61
CA CYS A 72 9.89 -16.87 0.74
C CYS A 72 8.58 -17.12 1.48
N HIS A 73 7.45 -16.73 0.90
CA HIS A 73 6.16 -16.77 1.59
C HIS A 73 5.51 -18.15 1.67
N MET A 74 5.95 -19.11 0.87
CA MET A 74 5.49 -20.51 0.99
C MET A 74 6.25 -21.28 2.05
N TYR A 75 7.52 -20.96 2.28
CA TYR A 75 8.41 -21.76 3.16
C TYR A 75 8.97 -20.97 4.35
N GLY A 76 8.61 -19.71 4.53
CA GLY A 76 9.13 -18.85 5.61
C GLY A 76 10.61 -18.51 5.49
N THR A 77 11.22 -18.66 4.30
CA THR A 77 12.63 -18.36 4.11
C THR A 77 12.90 -16.87 4.26
N ASN A 78 14.08 -16.51 4.74
CA ASN A 78 14.49 -15.12 5.05
C ASN A 78 13.55 -14.38 6.02
N GLY A 79 12.87 -15.11 6.91
CA GLY A 79 11.93 -14.52 7.87
C GLY A 79 10.63 -14.02 7.24
N ALA A 80 10.29 -14.52 6.06
CA ALA A 80 9.01 -14.19 5.42
C ALA A 80 7.84 -14.85 6.15
N VAL A 81 6.75 -14.10 6.28
CA VAL A 81 5.49 -14.55 6.87
C VAL A 81 4.86 -15.63 5.99
N LEU A 82 4.45 -16.73 6.59
CA LEU A 82 3.77 -17.82 5.90
C LEU A 82 2.32 -17.44 5.56
N LEU A 83 1.75 -18.10 4.55
CA LEU A 83 0.39 -17.78 4.05
C LEU A 83 -0.72 -18.10 5.07
N ASP A 84 -0.46 -18.98 6.02
CA ASP A 84 -1.42 -19.40 7.05
C ASP A 84 -1.37 -18.56 8.33
N GLU A 85 -0.45 -17.63 8.46
CA GLU A 85 -0.36 -16.70 9.59
C GLU A 85 -1.46 -15.63 9.55
N LYS A 86 -2.69 -16.05 9.86
CA LYS A 86 -3.91 -15.27 9.68
C LYS A 86 -3.85 -13.88 10.34
N GLU A 87 -3.41 -13.80 11.59
CA GLU A 87 -3.37 -12.53 12.34
C GLU A 87 -2.48 -11.49 11.66
N TYR A 88 -1.34 -11.92 11.11
CA TYR A 88 -0.46 -11.04 10.37
C TYR A 88 -1.11 -10.54 9.08
N TRP A 89 -1.72 -11.43 8.30
CA TRP A 89 -2.34 -11.05 7.03
C TRP A 89 -3.55 -10.15 7.22
N ASP A 90 -4.38 -10.41 8.25
CA ASP A 90 -5.53 -9.55 8.58
C ASP A 90 -5.08 -8.14 9.01
N ALA A 91 -4.10 -8.05 9.91
CA ALA A 91 -3.54 -6.77 10.34
C ALA A 91 -2.90 -6.00 9.17
N THR A 92 -2.21 -6.74 8.29
CA THR A 92 -1.52 -6.14 7.15
C THR A 92 -2.51 -5.70 6.07
N ALA A 93 -3.60 -6.45 5.85
CA ALA A 93 -4.66 -6.08 4.90
C ALA A 93 -5.31 -4.72 5.21
N SER A 94 -5.36 -4.33 6.49
CA SER A 94 -5.93 -3.05 6.92
C SER A 94 -5.10 -1.82 6.54
N LYS A 95 -3.86 -2.01 6.09
CA LYS A 95 -2.97 -0.93 5.63
C LYS A 95 -3.33 -0.39 4.24
N GLY A 96 -4.15 -1.14 3.50
CA GLY A 96 -4.56 -0.80 2.16
C GLY A 96 -3.48 -1.04 1.10
N ILE A 97 -3.93 -1.12 -0.15
CA ILE A 97 -3.08 -1.56 -1.27
C ILE A 97 -1.90 -0.64 -1.55
N ASP A 98 -2.04 0.67 -1.34
CA ASP A 98 -0.97 1.61 -1.68
C ASP A 98 0.24 1.45 -0.75
N GLU A 99 0.03 1.32 0.58
CA GLU A 99 1.12 1.06 1.54
C GLU A 99 1.73 -0.33 1.33
N LEU A 100 0.91 -1.32 1.01
CA LEU A 100 1.36 -2.68 0.74
C LEU A 100 2.20 -2.74 -0.53
N PHE A 101 1.74 -2.10 -1.59
CA PHE A 101 2.48 -2.01 -2.85
C PHE A 101 3.83 -1.31 -2.64
N GLU A 102 3.86 -0.15 -1.97
CA GLU A 102 5.09 0.58 -1.68
C GLU A 102 6.10 -0.28 -0.90
N SER A 103 5.61 -1.01 0.12
CA SER A 103 6.44 -1.92 0.90
C SER A 103 7.06 -3.03 0.07
N VAL A 104 6.37 -3.53 -0.96
CA VAL A 104 6.88 -4.55 -1.87
C VAL A 104 7.80 -3.93 -2.92
N TRP A 105 7.44 -2.75 -3.41
CA TRP A 105 8.19 -2.05 -4.44
C TRP A 105 9.59 -1.65 -3.97
N GLU A 106 9.68 -1.04 -2.79
CA GLU A 106 10.94 -0.58 -2.18
C GLU A 106 11.68 -1.69 -1.40
N GLY A 107 10.97 -2.77 -1.07
CA GLY A 107 11.45 -3.75 -0.11
C GLY A 107 11.23 -3.30 1.33
N LYS A 108 11.39 -4.22 2.27
CA LYS A 108 11.10 -3.95 3.68
C LYS A 108 12.04 -4.70 4.61
N GLN A 109 12.58 -3.99 5.61
CA GLN A 109 13.19 -4.63 6.76
C GLN A 109 12.07 -5.10 7.71
N GLY A 110 11.97 -6.41 7.87
CA GLY A 110 11.08 -7.05 8.85
C GLY A 110 11.81 -7.38 10.15
N GLU A 111 11.08 -7.97 11.08
CA GLU A 111 11.63 -8.39 12.39
C GLU A 111 12.62 -9.55 12.25
N TYR A 112 12.31 -10.51 11.39
CA TYR A 112 13.08 -11.75 11.24
C TYR A 112 13.90 -11.82 9.95
N GLY A 113 13.85 -10.79 9.12
CA GLY A 113 14.57 -10.78 7.85
C GLY A 113 14.24 -9.61 6.96
N VAL A 114 14.74 -9.68 5.73
CA VAL A 114 14.57 -8.62 4.73
C VAL A 114 13.73 -9.12 3.58
N MET A 115 12.66 -8.42 3.26
CA MET A 115 11.96 -8.56 1.99
C MET A 115 12.68 -7.68 0.95
N PRO A 116 13.29 -8.27 -0.08
CA PRO A 116 13.96 -7.50 -1.12
C PRO A 116 12.96 -6.74 -1.99
N ALA A 117 13.39 -5.61 -2.55
CA ALA A 117 12.58 -4.84 -3.48
C ALA A 117 12.03 -5.73 -4.61
N LYS A 118 10.71 -5.63 -4.85
CA LYS A 118 9.98 -6.39 -5.87
C LYS A 118 10.18 -7.92 -5.79
N GLY A 119 10.60 -8.48 -4.63
CA GLY A 119 10.95 -9.89 -4.53
C GLY A 119 12.06 -10.31 -5.51
N PHE A 120 13.01 -9.42 -5.81
CA PHE A 120 14.06 -9.55 -6.83
C PHE A 120 13.55 -9.53 -8.30
N CYS A 121 12.29 -9.27 -8.56
CA CYS A 121 11.80 -9.12 -9.94
C CYS A 121 12.11 -7.72 -10.50
N ASN A 122 13.37 -7.48 -10.87
CA ASN A 122 13.82 -6.16 -11.33
C ASN A 122 13.17 -5.70 -12.65
N LEU A 123 12.67 -6.64 -13.45
CA LEU A 123 12.03 -6.37 -14.75
C LEU A 123 10.50 -6.27 -14.66
N CYS A 124 9.90 -6.57 -13.50
CA CYS A 124 8.46 -6.47 -13.32
C CYS A 124 8.02 -5.00 -13.29
N SER A 125 6.95 -4.70 -14.00
CA SER A 125 6.28 -3.42 -13.99
C SER A 125 5.51 -3.19 -12.69
N GLU A 126 5.10 -1.94 -12.44
CA GLU A 126 4.25 -1.57 -11.29
C GLU A 126 2.93 -2.34 -11.28
N ASP A 127 2.26 -2.46 -12.44
CA ASP A 127 1.01 -3.19 -12.60
C ASP A 127 1.15 -4.68 -12.24
N GLU A 128 2.22 -5.31 -12.69
CA GLU A 128 2.51 -6.72 -12.37
C GLU A 128 2.78 -6.94 -10.89
N ILE A 129 3.60 -6.09 -10.26
CA ILE A 129 3.86 -6.17 -8.83
C ILE A 129 2.57 -5.91 -8.04
N ARG A 130 1.77 -4.90 -8.42
CA ARG A 130 0.51 -4.58 -7.76
C ARG A 130 -0.48 -5.73 -7.82
N LYS A 131 -0.61 -6.39 -8.98
CA LYS A 131 -1.43 -7.60 -9.14
C LYS A 131 -0.90 -8.77 -8.31
N SER A 132 0.41 -8.92 -8.17
CA SER A 132 0.98 -9.96 -7.32
C SER A 132 0.73 -9.73 -5.83
N VAL A 133 0.67 -8.47 -5.39
CA VAL A 133 0.25 -8.11 -4.03
C VAL A 133 -1.21 -8.51 -3.80
N PHE A 134 -2.12 -8.22 -4.70
CA PHE A 134 -3.50 -8.70 -4.58
C PHE A 134 -3.58 -10.22 -4.58
N TYR A 135 -2.80 -10.88 -5.42
CA TYR A 135 -2.81 -12.34 -5.51
C TYR A 135 -2.34 -13.01 -4.23
N ILE A 136 -1.26 -12.55 -3.59
CA ILE A 136 -0.78 -13.16 -2.34
C ILE A 136 -1.81 -13.03 -1.22
N PHE A 137 -2.50 -11.88 -1.09
CA PHE A 137 -3.58 -11.71 -0.12
C PHE A 137 -4.77 -12.65 -0.42
N HIS A 138 -5.15 -12.78 -1.68
CA HIS A 138 -6.17 -13.73 -2.11
C HIS A 138 -5.77 -15.18 -1.76
N LEU A 139 -4.53 -15.56 -2.01
CA LEU A 139 -4.00 -16.90 -1.73
C LEU A 139 -3.94 -17.18 -0.22
N ALA A 140 -3.44 -16.22 0.58
CA ALA A 140 -3.40 -16.33 2.02
C ALA A 140 -4.80 -16.60 2.60
N LYS A 141 -5.81 -15.85 2.16
CA LYS A 141 -7.20 -16.07 2.57
C LYS A 141 -7.72 -17.46 2.21
N LYS A 142 -7.38 -17.98 1.04
CA LYS A 142 -7.73 -19.35 0.63
C LYS A 142 -7.06 -20.41 1.50
N VAL A 143 -5.76 -20.28 1.78
CA VAL A 143 -5.01 -21.22 2.62
C VAL A 143 -5.58 -21.25 4.04
N GLN A 144 -5.86 -20.10 4.62
CA GLN A 144 -6.43 -19.95 5.96
C GLN A 144 -7.83 -20.57 6.05
N ALA A 145 -8.69 -20.37 5.04
CA ALA A 145 -10.01 -21.00 4.99
C ALA A 145 -9.91 -22.53 4.90
N ALA A 146 -8.98 -23.06 4.12
CA ALA A 146 -8.77 -24.49 4.00
C ALA A 146 -8.26 -25.13 5.30
N ASN A 147 -7.39 -24.43 6.05
CA ASN A 147 -6.89 -24.89 7.33
C ASN A 147 -7.96 -24.82 8.43
N GLY A 148 -8.79 -23.76 8.46
CA GLY A 148 -9.89 -23.62 9.42
C GLY A 148 -10.97 -24.71 9.27
N SER A 149 -11.16 -25.25 8.07
CA SER A 149 -12.12 -26.37 7.85
C SER A 149 -11.63 -27.70 8.41
N LYS A 150 -10.31 -27.92 8.50
CA LYS A 150 -9.71 -29.15 9.02
C LYS A 150 -9.75 -29.26 10.55
N THR A 151 -9.78 -28.13 11.25
CA THR A 151 -9.80 -28.11 12.73
C THR A 151 -11.19 -28.37 13.32
N ASN A 152 -12.24 -28.37 12.51
CA ASN A 152 -13.64 -28.57 12.92
C ASN A 152 -14.19 -29.99 12.55
N SER A 153 -13.33 -30.90 12.11
CA SER A 153 -13.65 -32.31 11.79
C SER A 153 -13.05 -33.26 12.83
#